data_6c218e7d4684d071ade6a3e6f18928b8
#
_entry.id   6c218e7d4684d071ade6a3e6f18928b8
#
_cell.length_a   1.000
_cell.length_b   1.000
_cell.length_c   1.000
_cell.angle_alpha   90.00
_cell.angle_beta   90.00
_cell.angle_gamma   90.00
#
_symmetry.space_group_name_H-M   'P 1'
#
loop_
_entity.id
_entity.type
_entity.pdbx_description
1 polymer ?
#
loop_
_entity_poly.entity_id
_entity_poly.type
_entity_poly.pdbx_seq_one_letter_code
_entity_poly.pdbx_strand_id
1 'polypeptide(L)'
;MLQEGMKSFNFQLSTFNYEKYGKPYVVNGPYFSISHCKEGIAVAIDDTPIGIDIEAIRHANSDLIERTMNEQERVGMDDRKFTRLWTQKEAIVKAEGVGIQSFEQLQSIIENRKSNIDTIEKEKYIYSIAYGKLHCIGA
;
A
#
# COMPACT_ATOMS: atom_id res chain seq x y z
N MET A 1 -14.92 11.43 -2.65
CA MET A 1 -14.46 10.34 -1.78
C MET A 1 -13.57 10.82 -0.63
N LEU A 2 -12.45 11.46 -0.90
CA LEU A 2 -11.55 11.89 0.17
C LEU A 2 -12.16 12.93 1.09
N GLN A 3 -12.85 13.93 0.55
CA GLN A 3 -13.51 14.97 1.35
C GLN A 3 -14.58 14.39 2.27
N GLU A 4 -15.34 13.40 1.79
CA GLU A 4 -16.35 12.73 2.61
C GLU A 4 -15.72 11.95 3.76
N GLY A 5 -14.63 11.25 3.49
CA GLY A 5 -13.88 10.56 4.53
C GLY A 5 -13.31 11.52 5.56
N MET A 6 -12.77 12.65 5.13
CA MET A 6 -12.25 13.68 6.03
C MET A 6 -13.32 14.27 6.92
N LYS A 7 -14.54 14.44 6.41
CA LYS A 7 -15.68 14.91 7.20
C LYS A 7 -16.01 13.95 8.34
N SER A 8 -15.87 12.64 8.13
CA SER A 8 -16.13 11.64 9.18
C SER A 8 -15.16 11.77 10.35
N PHE A 9 -13.99 12.41 10.15
CA PHE A 9 -13.02 12.71 11.18
C PHE A 9 -13.13 14.16 11.70
N ASN A 10 -14.16 14.90 11.28
CA ASN A 10 -14.38 16.31 11.67
C ASN A 10 -13.27 17.25 11.19
N PHE A 11 -12.69 16.97 10.03
CA PHE A 11 -11.68 17.84 9.41
C PHE A 11 -12.22 18.52 8.18
N GLN A 12 -11.73 19.75 7.94
CA GLN A 12 -11.95 20.46 6.68
C GLN A 12 -10.68 20.33 5.83
N LEU A 13 -10.86 19.86 4.61
CA LEU A 13 -9.76 19.71 3.68
C LEU A 13 -9.50 21.05 2.99
N SER A 14 -8.53 21.82 3.49
CA SER A 14 -8.18 23.11 2.91
C SER A 14 -6.94 23.07 2.02
N THR A 15 -5.93 22.28 2.41
CA THR A 15 -4.67 22.16 1.65
C THR A 15 -4.06 20.79 1.86
N PHE A 16 -3.41 20.28 0.80
CA PHE A 16 -2.55 19.12 0.90
C PHE A 16 -1.11 19.54 1.04
N ASN A 17 -0.35 18.78 1.82
CA ASN A 17 1.10 18.82 1.86
C ASN A 17 1.64 17.48 1.36
N TYR A 18 2.94 17.38 1.12
CA TYR A 18 3.57 16.19 0.60
C TYR A 18 4.76 15.80 1.46
N GLU A 19 4.85 14.52 1.79
CA GLU A 19 6.00 13.96 2.48
C GLU A 19 7.21 13.90 1.55
N LYS A 20 8.38 13.58 2.12
CA LYS A 20 9.66 13.54 1.41
C LYS A 20 9.61 12.71 0.11
N TYR A 21 8.84 11.64 0.09
CA TYR A 21 8.74 10.75 -1.06
C TYR A 21 7.44 10.93 -1.86
N GLY A 22 6.81 12.10 -1.73
CA GLY A 22 5.68 12.47 -2.56
C GLY A 22 4.30 12.05 -2.07
N LYS A 23 4.20 11.40 -0.90
CA LYS A 23 2.90 11.04 -0.33
C LYS A 23 2.18 12.29 0.15
N PRO A 24 0.92 12.56 -0.30
CA PRO A 24 0.18 13.72 0.20
C PRO A 24 -0.29 13.49 1.63
N TYR A 25 -0.38 14.57 2.40
CA TYR A 25 -0.92 14.54 3.76
C TYR A 25 -1.61 15.85 4.10
N VAL A 26 -2.43 15.84 5.16
CA VAL A 26 -3.10 17.03 5.69
C VAL A 26 -2.54 17.33 7.06
N VAL A 27 -2.09 18.56 7.27
CA VAL A 27 -1.54 18.99 8.57
C VAL A 27 -2.63 18.90 9.63
N ASN A 28 -2.34 18.22 10.75
CA ASN A 28 -3.28 17.97 11.85
C ASN A 28 -4.53 17.19 11.42
N GLY A 29 -4.51 16.61 10.23
CA GLY A 29 -5.59 15.78 9.73
C GLY A 29 -5.29 14.29 9.91
N PRO A 30 -6.27 13.41 9.63
CA PRO A 30 -6.04 11.98 9.60
C PRO A 30 -5.08 11.60 8.48
N TYR A 31 -4.49 10.42 8.58
CA TYR A 31 -3.69 9.86 7.51
C TYR A 31 -4.62 9.32 6.42
N PHE A 32 -4.18 9.40 5.19
CA PHE A 32 -4.92 8.82 4.08
C PHE A 32 -3.98 8.31 3.00
N SER A 33 -4.49 7.44 2.15
CA SER A 33 -3.77 6.89 1.01
C SER A 33 -4.73 6.72 -0.14
N ILE A 34 -4.27 6.96 -1.35
CA ILE A 34 -5.07 6.89 -2.56
C ILE A 34 -4.34 6.00 -3.56
N SER A 35 -5.08 5.16 -4.25
CA SER A 35 -4.57 4.34 -5.35
C SER A 35 -5.62 4.21 -6.42
N HIS A 36 -5.20 4.04 -7.66
CA HIS A 36 -6.14 3.83 -8.77
C HIS A 36 -5.54 2.89 -9.81
N CYS A 37 -6.42 2.20 -10.49
CA CYS A 37 -6.10 1.40 -11.67
C CYS A 37 -7.29 1.47 -12.63
N LYS A 38 -7.21 0.78 -13.76
CA LYS A 38 -8.32 0.79 -14.74
C LYS A 38 -9.65 0.28 -14.16
N GLU A 39 -9.60 -0.52 -13.09
CA GLU A 39 -10.80 -1.09 -12.48
C GLU A 39 -11.45 -0.18 -11.43
N GLY A 40 -10.75 0.85 -10.95
CA GLY A 40 -11.33 1.77 -9.99
C GLY A 40 -10.33 2.56 -9.18
N ILE A 41 -10.88 3.29 -8.21
CA ILE A 41 -10.13 4.13 -7.28
C ILE A 41 -10.37 3.61 -5.88
N ALA A 42 -9.31 3.54 -5.08
CA ALA A 42 -9.38 3.15 -3.68
C ALA A 42 -8.82 4.26 -2.81
N VAL A 43 -9.51 4.53 -1.71
CA VAL A 43 -9.09 5.54 -0.72
C VAL A 43 -9.18 4.89 0.67
N ALA A 44 -8.14 5.06 1.46
CA ALA A 44 -8.11 4.61 2.85
C ALA A 44 -7.82 5.80 3.75
N ILE A 45 -8.50 5.89 4.88
CA ILE A 45 -8.35 6.97 5.86
C ILE A 45 -8.31 6.34 7.24
N ASP A 46 -7.35 6.79 8.06
CA ASP A 46 -7.21 6.31 9.43
C ASP A 46 -6.55 7.41 10.26
N ASP A 47 -6.65 7.31 11.57
CA ASP A 47 -5.93 8.18 12.50
C ASP A 47 -4.50 7.72 12.77
N THR A 48 -4.08 6.60 12.17
CA THR A 48 -2.69 6.12 12.15
C THR A 48 -2.21 5.99 10.71
N PRO A 49 -0.89 5.94 10.46
CA PRO A 49 -0.38 5.79 9.09
C PRO A 49 -1.01 4.60 8.36
N ILE A 50 -1.42 4.84 7.13
CA ILE A 50 -2.11 3.86 6.30
C ILE A 50 -1.63 3.95 4.84
N GLY A 51 -1.62 2.81 4.15
CA GLY A 51 -1.34 2.73 2.73
C GLY A 51 -2.30 1.79 2.05
N ILE A 52 -2.73 2.14 0.85
CA ILE A 52 -3.58 1.28 0.02
C ILE A 52 -3.00 1.23 -1.39
N ASP A 53 -3.05 0.05 -1.98
CA ASP A 53 -2.72 -0.13 -3.37
C ASP A 53 -3.74 -1.04 -4.03
N ILE A 54 -4.26 -0.61 -5.18
CA ILE A 54 -5.18 -1.38 -6.01
C ILE A 54 -4.57 -1.58 -7.39
N GLU A 55 -4.58 -2.81 -7.87
CA GLU A 55 -4.01 -3.17 -9.17
C GLU A 55 -4.96 -4.09 -9.92
N ALA A 56 -5.13 -3.83 -11.20
CA ALA A 56 -5.69 -4.85 -12.08
C ALA A 56 -4.74 -6.05 -12.14
N ILE A 57 -5.27 -7.25 -12.28
CA ILE A 57 -4.43 -8.44 -12.44
C ILE A 57 -3.51 -8.20 -13.64
N ARG A 58 -2.21 -8.31 -13.42
CA ARG A 58 -1.21 -7.94 -14.44
C ARG A 58 -0.13 -9.01 -14.57
N HIS A 59 0.38 -9.10 -15.77
CA HIS A 59 1.55 -9.92 -16.06
C HIS A 59 2.83 -9.14 -15.73
N ALA A 60 3.81 -9.85 -15.18
CA ALA A 60 5.16 -9.31 -14.99
C ALA A 60 6.16 -10.24 -15.64
N ASN A 61 7.17 -9.66 -16.31
CA ASN A 61 8.24 -10.45 -16.88
C ASN A 61 9.18 -10.99 -15.81
N SER A 62 10.03 -11.95 -16.19
CA SER A 62 10.93 -12.60 -15.25
C SER A 62 11.92 -11.64 -14.59
N ASP A 63 12.37 -10.62 -15.33
CA ASP A 63 13.31 -9.64 -14.78
C ASP A 63 12.67 -8.84 -13.64
N LEU A 64 11.45 -8.35 -13.83
CA LEU A 64 10.74 -7.63 -12.79
C LEU A 64 10.47 -8.51 -11.58
N ILE A 65 10.07 -9.76 -11.80
CA ILE A 65 9.83 -10.72 -10.72
C ILE A 65 11.12 -10.96 -9.92
N GLU A 66 12.23 -11.22 -10.58
CA GLU A 66 13.51 -11.45 -9.90
C GLU A 66 13.96 -10.24 -9.09
N ARG A 67 13.74 -9.05 -9.58
CA ARG A 67 14.18 -7.83 -8.91
C ARG A 67 13.33 -7.44 -7.72
N THR A 68 12.04 -7.79 -7.74
CA THR A 68 11.09 -7.32 -6.73
C THR A 68 10.62 -8.38 -5.76
N MET A 69 10.80 -9.65 -6.10
CA MET A 69 10.33 -10.79 -5.29
C MET A 69 11.52 -11.60 -4.81
N ASN A 70 11.48 -12.03 -3.54
CA ASN A 70 12.52 -12.90 -3.03
C ASN A 70 12.30 -14.34 -3.53
N GLU A 71 13.25 -15.21 -3.21
CA GLU A 71 13.28 -16.59 -3.71
C GLU A 71 12.03 -17.38 -3.29
N GLN A 72 11.57 -17.19 -2.05
CA GLN A 72 10.38 -17.89 -1.55
C GLN A 72 9.09 -17.39 -2.22
N GLU A 73 9.02 -16.09 -2.45
CA GLU A 73 7.87 -15.46 -3.10
C GLU A 73 7.72 -15.92 -4.55
N ARG A 74 8.82 -16.24 -5.20
CA ARG A 74 8.82 -16.68 -6.62
C ARG A 74 8.27 -18.08 -6.83
N VAL A 75 8.17 -18.88 -5.77
CA VAL A 75 7.64 -20.24 -5.88
C VAL A 75 6.16 -20.20 -6.29
N GLY A 76 5.80 -20.91 -7.35
CA GLY A 76 4.41 -20.93 -7.86
C GLY A 76 3.94 -19.58 -8.41
N MET A 77 4.86 -18.78 -8.94
CA MET A 77 4.53 -17.46 -9.45
C MET A 77 3.59 -17.54 -10.66
N ASP A 78 2.54 -16.72 -10.60
CA ASP A 78 1.64 -16.45 -11.71
C ASP A 78 1.20 -14.98 -11.64
N ASP A 79 0.37 -14.54 -12.57
CA ASP A 79 -0.06 -13.15 -12.63
C ASP A 79 -0.81 -12.72 -11.38
N ARG A 80 -1.66 -13.58 -10.86
CA ARG A 80 -2.44 -13.28 -9.64
C ARG A 80 -1.53 -13.18 -8.42
N LYS A 81 -0.61 -14.12 -8.24
CA LYS A 81 0.35 -14.08 -7.14
C LYS A 81 1.24 -12.84 -7.22
N PHE A 82 1.73 -12.52 -8.42
CA PHE A 82 2.52 -11.31 -8.60
C PHE A 82 1.72 -10.06 -8.20
N THR A 83 0.50 -9.92 -8.70
CA THR A 83 -0.35 -8.77 -8.42
C THR A 83 -0.63 -8.65 -6.92
N ARG A 84 -0.94 -9.78 -6.26
CA ARG A 84 -1.16 -9.80 -4.80
C ARG A 84 0.07 -9.29 -4.04
N LEU A 85 1.23 -9.86 -4.32
CA LEU A 85 2.46 -9.46 -3.64
C LEU A 85 2.83 -8.01 -3.95
N TRP A 86 2.65 -7.58 -5.18
CA TRP A 86 2.93 -6.20 -5.58
C TRP A 86 2.07 -5.21 -4.82
N THR A 87 0.75 -5.45 -4.72
CA THR A 87 -0.15 -4.57 -3.96
C THR A 87 0.25 -4.51 -2.48
N GLN A 88 0.66 -5.64 -1.89
CA GLN A 88 1.11 -5.68 -0.51
C GLN A 88 2.35 -4.82 -0.31
N LYS A 89 3.32 -4.96 -1.19
CA LYS A 89 4.59 -4.22 -1.11
C LYS A 89 4.36 -2.71 -1.27
N GLU A 90 3.56 -2.32 -2.24
CA GLU A 90 3.22 -0.91 -2.47
C GLU A 90 2.42 -0.32 -1.31
N ALA A 91 1.48 -1.06 -0.74
CA ALA A 91 0.73 -0.60 0.42
C ALA A 91 1.64 -0.36 1.62
N ILE A 92 2.61 -1.25 1.86
CA ILE A 92 3.59 -1.08 2.94
C ILE A 92 4.44 0.17 2.73
N VAL A 93 4.94 0.37 1.51
CA VAL A 93 5.73 1.55 1.15
C VAL A 93 4.96 2.83 1.48
N LYS A 94 3.68 2.86 1.09
CA LYS A 94 2.82 4.02 1.34
C LYS A 94 2.55 4.23 2.83
N ALA A 95 2.25 3.16 3.56
CA ALA A 95 1.92 3.24 4.99
C ALA A 95 3.13 3.65 5.83
N GLU A 96 4.28 3.05 5.56
CA GLU A 96 5.47 3.26 6.38
C GLU A 96 6.29 4.46 5.91
N GLY A 97 5.92 5.07 4.79
CA GLY A 97 6.59 6.25 4.28
C GLY A 97 8.04 6.04 3.88
N VAL A 98 8.39 4.80 3.53
CA VAL A 98 9.76 4.48 3.14
C VAL A 98 9.99 4.83 1.68
N GLY A 99 11.13 5.43 1.40
CA GLY A 99 11.54 5.71 0.03
C GLY A 99 12.16 4.48 -0.60
N ILE A 100 11.74 4.18 -1.83
CA ILE A 100 12.30 3.08 -2.60
C ILE A 100 13.29 3.65 -3.59
N GLN A 101 14.57 3.32 -3.42
CA GLN A 101 15.65 3.76 -4.31
C GLN A 101 15.96 2.73 -5.37
N SER A 102 15.60 1.46 -5.13
CA SER A 102 15.77 0.38 -6.09
C SER A 102 14.68 -0.67 -5.90
N PHE A 103 14.38 -1.42 -6.95
CA PHE A 103 13.38 -2.49 -6.86
C PHE A 103 13.81 -3.62 -5.92
N GLU A 104 15.11 -3.84 -5.76
CA GLU A 104 15.64 -4.89 -4.89
C GLU A 104 15.24 -4.70 -3.42
N GLN A 105 14.98 -3.46 -3.00
CA GLN A 105 14.48 -3.18 -1.65
C GLN A 105 13.11 -3.83 -1.40
N LEU A 106 12.32 -4.07 -2.44
CA LEU A 106 11.02 -4.69 -2.31
C LEU A 106 11.10 -6.18 -1.95
N GLN A 107 12.23 -6.84 -2.19
CA GLN A 107 12.36 -8.28 -1.93
C GLN A 107 12.11 -8.65 -0.47
N SER A 108 12.50 -7.81 0.47
CA SER A 108 12.38 -8.09 1.91
C SER A 108 11.32 -7.25 2.62
N ILE A 109 10.56 -6.44 1.90
CA ILE A 109 9.69 -5.46 2.54
C ILE A 109 8.54 -6.09 3.32
N ILE A 110 7.99 -7.21 2.85
CA ILE A 110 6.90 -7.88 3.53
C ILE A 110 7.37 -8.48 4.85
N GLU A 111 8.48 -9.20 4.83
CA GLU A 111 9.01 -9.85 6.04
C GLU A 111 9.52 -8.86 7.07
N ASN A 112 9.96 -7.68 6.65
CA ASN A 112 10.47 -6.64 7.54
C ASN A 112 9.43 -5.56 7.88
N ARG A 113 8.18 -5.74 7.50
CA ARG A 113 7.14 -4.74 7.72
C ARG A 113 6.83 -4.53 9.19
N LYS A 114 6.39 -3.31 9.50
CA LYS A 114 5.87 -2.94 10.81
C LYS A 114 4.35 -2.78 10.80
N SER A 115 3.75 -2.84 9.61
CA SER A 115 2.31 -2.68 9.40
C SER A 115 1.59 -4.02 9.41
N ASN A 116 0.30 -3.98 9.76
CA ASN A 116 -0.63 -5.06 9.43
C ASN A 116 -0.98 -4.96 7.95
N ILE A 117 -1.31 -6.08 7.32
CA ILE A 117 -1.72 -6.10 5.92
C ILE A 117 -3.00 -6.91 5.77
N ASP A 118 -3.99 -6.34 5.10
CA ASP A 118 -5.17 -7.04 4.62
C ASP A 118 -5.20 -6.98 3.10
N THR A 119 -5.50 -8.09 2.46
CA THR A 119 -5.56 -8.19 1.01
C THR A 119 -6.91 -8.73 0.59
N ILE A 120 -7.54 -8.06 -0.35
CA ILE A 120 -8.82 -8.47 -0.93
C ILE A 120 -8.61 -8.76 -2.41
N GLU A 121 -8.97 -9.97 -2.81
CA GLU A 121 -8.83 -10.42 -4.20
C GLU A 121 -10.20 -10.50 -4.86
N LYS A 122 -10.32 -9.84 -5.99
CA LYS A 122 -11.48 -9.90 -6.88
C LYS A 122 -11.07 -10.55 -8.19
N GLU A 123 -12.03 -10.83 -9.06
CA GLU A 123 -11.74 -11.48 -10.34
C GLU A 123 -10.75 -10.70 -11.19
N LYS A 124 -10.94 -9.38 -11.28
CA LYS A 124 -10.18 -8.52 -12.19
C LYS A 124 -9.13 -7.65 -11.52
N TYR A 125 -9.17 -7.54 -10.19
CA TYR A 125 -8.25 -6.69 -9.45
C TYR A 125 -8.01 -7.21 -8.04
N ILE A 126 -6.92 -6.72 -7.45
CA ILE A 126 -6.56 -7.00 -6.06
C ILE A 126 -6.23 -5.67 -5.41
N TYR A 127 -6.61 -5.51 -4.15
CA TYR A 127 -6.11 -4.39 -3.37
C TYR A 127 -5.62 -4.86 -2.01
N SER A 128 -4.63 -4.13 -1.49
CA SER A 128 -4.05 -4.40 -0.16
C SER A 128 -4.03 -3.11 0.64
N ILE A 129 -4.27 -3.25 1.94
CA ILE A 129 -4.22 -2.15 2.89
C ILE A 129 -3.17 -2.49 3.94
N ALA A 130 -2.22 -1.58 4.15
CA ALA A 130 -1.25 -1.67 5.23
C ALA A 130 -1.57 -0.59 6.25
N TYR A 131 -1.67 -0.96 7.54
CA TYR A 131 -2.14 -0.04 8.57
C TYR A 131 -1.59 -0.40 9.93
N GLY A 132 -1.49 0.62 10.77
CA GLY A 132 -1.13 0.49 12.17
C GLY A 132 0.22 -0.16 12.41
N LYS A 133 0.74 -0.01 13.62
CA LYS A 133 1.85 -0.84 14.08
C LYS A 133 1.27 -2.11 14.65
N LEU A 134 1.97 -3.22 14.45
CA LEU A 134 1.69 -4.41 15.24
C LEU A 134 1.87 -4.01 16.69
N HIS A 135 0.77 -3.90 17.44
CA HIS A 135 0.86 -3.68 18.88
C HIS A 135 1.41 -4.93 19.51
N CYS A 136 2.47 -4.79 20.28
CA CYS A 136 2.82 -5.79 21.24
C CYS A 136 1.75 -5.72 22.32
N ILE A 137 0.73 -6.56 22.18
CA ILE A 137 -0.33 -6.66 23.18
C ILE A 137 0.30 -7.19 24.45
N GLY A 138 0.11 -6.47 25.54
CA GLY A 138 0.70 -6.84 26.82
C GLY A 138 2.04 -6.18 27.10
N ALA A 139 2.48 -5.32 26.22
CA ALA A 139 3.60 -4.45 26.52
C ALA A 139 3.10 -3.21 27.28
#